data_81f437e1351435de4d6073c4bf939b60
#
_entry.id   81f437e1351435de4d6073c4bf939b60
#
_cell.length_a   1.000
_cell.length_b   1.000
_cell.length_c   1.000
_cell.angle_alpha   90.00
_cell.angle_beta   90.00
_cell.angle_gamma   90.00
#
_symmetry.space_group_name_H-M   'P 1'
#
loop_
_entity.id
_entity.type
_entity.pdbx_description
1 polymer ?
#
loop_
_entity_poly.entity_id
_entity_poly.type
_entity_poly.pdbx_seq_one_letter_code
_entity_poly.pdbx_strand_id
1 'polypeptide(L)'
;MKTKFLKSIVIIFFWVCSFTASICLEKEYITEEDIWTSNINDKAINIKVTDIAINNTSIELDEVYNASAIITVDVKNNGLNDIELANLDVYPYQGSLATKYFVSTYKDEISGFIGNLKSGESKTLKMGVTLHNTKEPIRLEFSDIEDIRNNTIVKTIDIK
;
A
#
# COMPACT_ATOMS: atom_id res chain seq x y z
N MET A 1 -27.62 23.08 -58.07
CA MET A 1 -27.80 23.32 -56.63
C MET A 1 -27.63 22.03 -55.84
N LYS A 2 -26.53 21.26 -56.02
CA LYS A 2 -26.33 19.92 -55.38
C LYS A 2 -24.93 19.70 -54.78
N THR A 3 -24.10 20.73 -54.61
CA THR A 3 -22.70 20.54 -54.16
C THR A 3 -22.34 21.22 -52.82
N LYS A 4 -23.30 21.80 -52.13
CA LYS A 4 -23.01 22.45 -50.81
C LYS A 4 -23.38 21.58 -49.61
N PHE A 5 -24.09 20.48 -49.81
CA PHE A 5 -24.55 19.62 -48.68
C PHE A 5 -23.50 18.56 -48.26
N LEU A 6 -22.55 18.25 -49.13
CA LEU A 6 -21.59 17.18 -48.86
C LEU A 6 -20.36 17.65 -48.03
N LYS A 7 -20.14 18.93 -47.92
CA LYS A 7 -19.00 19.47 -47.13
C LYS A 7 -19.28 19.66 -45.65
N SER A 8 -20.54 19.72 -45.25
CA SER A 8 -20.91 19.85 -43.81
C SER A 8 -20.95 18.52 -43.07
N ILE A 9 -21.09 17.40 -43.72
CA ILE A 9 -21.13 16.10 -43.08
C ILE A 9 -19.74 15.57 -42.72
N VAL A 10 -18.72 15.95 -43.46
CA VAL A 10 -17.34 15.49 -43.21
C VAL A 10 -16.70 16.17 -42.00
N ILE A 11 -17.15 17.39 -41.65
CA ILE A 11 -16.58 18.12 -40.50
C ILE A 11 -17.13 17.63 -39.17
N ILE A 12 -18.33 17.06 -39.15
CA ILE A 12 -18.94 16.53 -37.90
C ILE A 12 -18.34 15.17 -37.51
N PHE A 13 -17.84 14.40 -38.49
CA PHE A 13 -17.22 13.10 -38.19
C PHE A 13 -15.79 13.19 -37.62
N PHE A 14 -15.10 14.32 -37.80
CA PHE A 14 -13.75 14.50 -37.28
C PHE A 14 -13.71 15.01 -35.82
N TRP A 15 -14.84 15.45 -35.27
CA TRP A 15 -14.91 15.97 -33.90
C TRP A 15 -15.32 14.91 -32.86
N VAL A 16 -15.76 13.75 -33.28
CA VAL A 16 -16.21 12.68 -32.37
C VAL A 16 -15.09 11.69 -32.01
N CYS A 17 -13.97 11.69 -32.74
CA CYS A 17 -12.85 10.77 -32.48
C CYS A 17 -11.74 11.31 -31.56
N SER A 18 -11.90 12.49 -30.97
CA SER A 18 -10.85 13.06 -30.10
C SER A 18 -11.15 12.98 -28.60
N PHE A 19 -12.20 12.28 -28.22
CA PHE A 19 -12.43 11.89 -26.82
C PHE A 19 -12.09 10.42 -26.62
N THR A 20 -10.83 10.05 -26.91
CA THR A 20 -10.25 8.93 -26.17
C THR A 20 -9.97 9.47 -24.78
N ALA A 21 -10.97 9.36 -23.92
CA ALA A 21 -10.76 9.45 -22.50
C ALA A 21 -9.57 8.53 -22.19
N SER A 22 -8.46 9.11 -21.77
CA SER A 22 -7.48 8.38 -20.98
C SER A 22 -8.25 7.88 -19.75
N ILE A 23 -8.76 6.67 -19.86
CA ILE A 23 -9.16 5.91 -18.69
C ILE A 23 -7.83 5.67 -17.99
N CYS A 24 -7.49 6.57 -17.08
CA CYS A 24 -6.55 6.28 -16.03
C CYS A 24 -7.17 5.08 -15.32
N LEU A 25 -6.67 3.89 -15.62
CA LEU A 25 -6.96 2.71 -14.83
C LEU A 25 -6.34 3.00 -13.47
N GLU A 26 -7.14 3.63 -12.61
CA GLU A 26 -6.89 3.62 -11.18
C GLU A 26 -6.82 2.14 -10.80
N LYS A 27 -5.60 1.68 -10.51
CA LYS A 27 -5.38 0.33 -10.00
C LYS A 27 -6.11 0.26 -8.66
N GLU A 28 -7.31 -0.27 -8.68
CA GLU A 28 -8.08 -0.53 -7.47
C GLU A 28 -7.41 -1.71 -6.76
N TYR A 29 -6.61 -1.39 -5.76
CA TYR A 29 -6.05 -2.41 -4.87
C TYR A 29 -7.16 -2.89 -3.95
N ILE A 30 -7.58 -4.14 -4.12
CA ILE A 30 -8.52 -4.77 -3.20
C ILE A 30 -7.74 -5.08 -1.93
N THR A 31 -7.85 -4.20 -0.95
CA THR A 31 -7.40 -4.47 0.41
C THR A 31 -8.62 -4.88 1.21
N GLU A 32 -8.61 -6.07 1.79
CA GLU A 32 -9.59 -6.40 2.83
C GLU A 32 -9.33 -5.47 4.03
N GLU A 33 -10.33 -4.67 4.40
CA GLU A 33 -10.27 -3.82 5.58
C GLU A 33 -10.56 -4.68 6.81
N ASP A 34 -9.52 -5.22 7.43
CA ASP A 34 -9.65 -5.78 8.75
C ASP A 34 -9.56 -4.66 9.79
N ILE A 35 -10.60 -4.51 10.57
CA ILE A 35 -10.61 -3.64 11.75
C ILE A 35 -10.06 -4.46 12.91
N TRP A 36 -8.90 -4.05 13.39
CA TRP A 36 -8.34 -4.66 14.58
C TRP A 36 -8.86 -3.96 15.84
N THR A 37 -9.64 -4.69 16.61
CA THR A 37 -10.08 -4.25 17.94
C THR A 37 -9.44 -5.18 18.97
N SER A 38 -8.40 -4.72 19.64
CA SER A 38 -7.93 -5.44 20.82
C SER A 38 -8.84 -5.11 22.00
N ASN A 39 -9.47 -6.11 22.58
CA ASN A 39 -10.22 -5.94 23.82
C ASN A 39 -9.31 -5.79 25.06
N ILE A 40 -8.02 -5.72 24.87
CA ILE A 40 -7.03 -5.67 25.93
C ILE A 40 -6.25 -4.37 25.78
N ASN A 41 -6.45 -3.43 26.71
CA ASN A 41 -5.72 -2.16 26.86
C ASN A 41 -6.00 -1.03 25.88
N ASP A 42 -7.25 -0.71 25.58
CA ASP A 42 -7.64 0.57 24.90
C ASP A 42 -6.86 0.93 23.62
N LYS A 43 -6.11 -0.01 23.06
CA LYS A 43 -5.30 0.19 21.86
C LYS A 43 -6.04 -0.35 20.64
N ALA A 44 -6.86 0.45 20.01
CA ALA A 44 -7.40 0.15 18.69
C ALA A 44 -6.55 0.82 17.62
N ILE A 45 -5.81 0.05 16.84
CA ILE A 45 -5.03 0.55 15.71
C ILE A 45 -5.72 0.11 14.42
N ASN A 46 -5.95 1.05 13.53
CA ASN A 46 -6.42 0.76 12.18
C ASN A 46 -5.25 0.97 11.21
N ILE A 47 -4.96 -0.03 10.38
CA ILE A 47 -3.94 0.04 9.34
C ILE A 47 -4.61 -0.19 8.00
N LYS A 48 -4.49 0.78 7.09
CA LYS A 48 -5.00 0.72 5.73
C LYS A 48 -3.86 0.85 4.74
N VAL A 49 -3.73 -0.11 3.82
CA VAL A 49 -2.80 0.02 2.68
C VAL A 49 -3.45 0.95 1.65
N THR A 50 -2.75 2.02 1.29
CA THR A 50 -3.27 3.06 0.37
C THR A 50 -2.57 3.07 -0.98
N ASP A 51 -1.32 2.57 -1.05
CA ASP A 51 -0.57 2.52 -2.30
C ASP A 51 0.52 1.45 -2.25
N ILE A 52 0.90 0.92 -3.42
CA ILE A 52 2.03 0.03 -3.60
C ILE A 52 2.78 0.37 -4.89
N ALA A 53 4.08 0.57 -4.79
CA ALA A 53 4.98 0.74 -5.93
C ALA A 53 5.97 -0.43 -5.98
N ILE A 54 5.96 -1.19 -7.08
CA ILE A 54 6.88 -2.31 -7.30
C ILE A 54 8.12 -1.82 -8.05
N ASN A 55 9.28 -2.15 -7.50
CA ASN A 55 10.57 -1.96 -8.16
C ASN A 55 11.14 -3.33 -8.56
N ASN A 56 11.29 -3.56 -9.87
CA ASN A 56 11.80 -4.80 -10.45
C ASN A 56 13.33 -4.89 -10.44
N THR A 57 14.00 -4.00 -9.71
CA THR A 57 15.46 -4.07 -9.53
C THR A 57 15.78 -4.93 -8.32
N SER A 58 16.74 -5.84 -8.49
CA SER A 58 17.24 -6.66 -7.38
C SER A 58 17.77 -5.79 -6.25
N ILE A 59 17.49 -6.19 -5.04
CA ILE A 59 17.97 -5.55 -3.81
C ILE A 59 18.74 -6.58 -2.97
N GLU A 60 19.89 -6.18 -2.45
CA GLU A 60 20.71 -6.98 -1.56
C GLU A 60 20.63 -6.40 -0.14
N LEU A 61 20.26 -7.24 0.81
CA LEU A 61 20.28 -6.97 2.23
C LEU A 61 21.19 -8.01 2.90
N ASP A 62 20.63 -9.02 3.56
CA ASP A 62 21.32 -10.21 4.05
C ASP A 62 21.37 -11.32 2.98
N GLU A 63 20.48 -11.26 2.01
CA GLU A 63 20.43 -12.08 0.81
C GLU A 63 19.96 -11.24 -0.39
N VAL A 64 20.00 -11.81 -1.59
CA VAL A 64 19.57 -11.15 -2.82
C VAL A 64 18.09 -11.44 -3.09
N TYR A 65 17.29 -10.39 -3.18
CA TYR A 65 15.88 -10.44 -3.57
C TYR A 65 15.70 -9.94 -4.99
N ASN A 66 14.75 -10.51 -5.73
CA ASN A 66 14.57 -10.21 -7.15
C ASN A 66 13.91 -8.85 -7.40
N ALA A 67 13.18 -8.34 -6.41
CA ALA A 67 12.46 -7.07 -6.50
C ALA A 67 12.22 -6.49 -5.11
N SER A 68 11.59 -5.32 -5.06
CA SER A 68 11.10 -4.73 -3.82
C SER A 68 9.76 -4.02 -4.04
N ALA A 69 9.02 -3.80 -2.97
CA ALA A 69 7.83 -2.98 -2.94
C ALA A 69 8.00 -1.83 -1.96
N ILE A 70 7.52 -0.64 -2.32
CA ILE A 70 7.29 0.47 -1.39
C ILE A 70 5.80 0.52 -1.15
N ILE A 71 5.40 0.29 0.08
CA ILE A 71 4.00 0.21 0.50
C ILE A 71 3.68 1.43 1.34
N THR A 72 2.64 2.18 0.95
CA THR A 72 2.11 3.30 1.70
C THR A 72 0.94 2.82 2.54
N VAL A 73 0.97 3.14 3.84
CA VAL A 73 -0.07 2.77 4.78
C VAL A 73 -0.54 3.99 5.55
N ASP A 74 -1.85 4.08 5.77
CA ASP A 74 -2.44 4.99 6.74
C ASP A 74 -2.65 4.23 8.05
N VAL A 75 -2.08 4.76 9.12
CA VAL A 75 -2.23 4.22 10.47
C VAL A 75 -3.03 5.20 11.29
N LYS A 76 -4.10 4.73 11.93
CA LYS A 76 -4.95 5.54 12.80
C LYS A 76 -5.01 4.93 14.20
N ASN A 77 -4.79 5.77 15.20
CA ASN A 77 -5.01 5.40 16.59
C ASN A 77 -6.45 5.73 16.99
N ASN A 78 -7.28 4.72 17.10
CA ASN A 78 -8.66 4.86 17.60
C ASN A 78 -8.77 4.60 19.12
N GLY A 79 -7.65 4.26 19.78
CA GLY A 79 -7.59 4.02 21.22
C GLY A 79 -7.59 5.32 22.04
N LEU A 80 -7.66 5.17 23.36
CA LEU A 80 -7.66 6.29 24.31
C LEU A 80 -6.25 6.77 24.66
N ASN A 81 -5.23 5.94 24.47
CA ASN A 81 -3.84 6.22 24.81
C ASN A 81 -3.00 6.51 23.57
N ASP A 82 -1.92 7.28 23.75
CA ASP A 82 -0.91 7.46 22.72
C ASP A 82 -0.17 6.14 22.45
N ILE A 83 0.24 5.95 21.20
CA ILE A 83 0.92 4.73 20.73
C ILE A 83 2.31 5.13 20.21
N GLU A 84 3.35 4.43 20.68
CA GLU A 84 4.67 4.46 20.07
C GLU A 84 4.65 3.55 18.85
N LEU A 85 4.81 4.12 17.64
CA LEU A 85 4.77 3.34 16.39
C LEU A 85 5.91 2.33 16.28
N ALA A 86 7.03 2.58 16.94
CA ALA A 86 8.16 1.65 16.99
C ALA A 86 7.84 0.34 17.74
N ASN A 87 6.72 0.29 18.49
CA ASN A 87 6.24 -0.95 19.12
C ASN A 87 5.45 -1.86 18.16
N LEU A 88 5.25 -1.43 16.91
CA LEU A 88 4.63 -2.26 15.87
C LEU A 88 5.70 -3.01 15.08
N ASP A 89 5.75 -4.31 15.26
CA ASP A 89 6.53 -5.21 14.42
C ASP A 89 5.79 -5.52 13.12
N VAL A 90 6.55 -5.65 12.03
CA VAL A 90 6.03 -5.97 10.71
C VAL A 90 6.73 -7.20 10.15
N TYR A 91 5.95 -8.24 9.87
CA TYR A 91 6.43 -9.49 9.30
C TYR A 91 5.86 -9.68 7.90
N PRO A 92 6.63 -9.38 6.84
CA PRO A 92 6.19 -9.58 5.47
C PRO A 92 6.47 -11.00 4.98
N TYR A 93 5.54 -11.51 4.14
CA TYR A 93 5.63 -12.81 3.49
C TYR A 93 5.24 -12.70 2.02
N GLN A 94 5.78 -13.59 1.18
CA GLN A 94 5.29 -13.90 -0.16
C GLN A 94 4.98 -15.40 -0.26
N GLY A 95 3.71 -15.75 -0.49
CA GLY A 95 3.26 -17.13 -0.36
C GLY A 95 3.54 -17.65 1.06
N SER A 96 4.36 -18.71 1.17
CA SER A 96 4.83 -19.28 2.45
C SER A 96 6.21 -18.80 2.88
N LEU A 97 6.89 -17.99 2.06
CA LEU A 97 8.24 -17.53 2.32
C LEU A 97 8.23 -16.19 3.05
N ALA A 98 8.98 -16.10 4.15
CA ALA A 98 9.22 -14.82 4.79
C ALA A 98 10.07 -13.94 3.87
N THR A 99 9.80 -12.63 3.90
CA THR A 99 10.62 -11.62 3.23
C THR A 99 11.15 -10.62 4.26
N LYS A 100 11.76 -9.54 3.80
CA LYS A 100 12.33 -8.53 4.71
C LYS A 100 11.59 -7.22 4.61
N TYR A 101 11.30 -6.66 5.77
CA TYR A 101 10.95 -5.27 5.93
C TYR A 101 12.22 -4.42 5.95
N PHE A 102 12.21 -3.27 5.30
CA PHE A 102 13.30 -2.31 5.35
C PHE A 102 12.81 -0.87 5.38
N VAL A 103 13.69 0.01 5.87
CA VAL A 103 13.52 1.45 5.87
C VAL A 103 14.68 2.11 5.13
N SER A 104 14.44 3.28 4.55
CA SER A 104 15.47 4.07 3.88
C SER A 104 15.12 5.54 3.98
N THR A 105 16.06 6.33 4.43
CA THR A 105 15.95 7.80 4.44
C THR A 105 16.51 8.43 3.16
N TYR A 106 17.06 7.60 2.27
CA TYR A 106 17.70 8.03 1.04
C TYR A 106 16.81 7.74 -0.16
N LYS A 107 16.45 8.74 -0.93
CA LYS A 107 15.63 8.77 -2.15
C LYS A 107 14.11 8.69 -1.98
N ASP A 108 13.57 7.78 -1.18
CA ASP A 108 12.14 7.49 -1.21
C ASP A 108 11.42 7.81 0.10
N GLU A 109 12.16 8.36 1.08
CA GLU A 109 11.62 8.70 2.41
C GLU A 109 10.82 7.54 3.03
N ILE A 110 11.37 6.32 2.94
CA ILE A 110 10.74 5.12 3.52
C ILE A 110 10.98 5.17 5.03
N SER A 111 10.12 5.90 5.74
CA SER A 111 10.29 6.20 7.16
C SER A 111 10.07 5.00 8.07
N GLY A 112 9.24 4.03 7.62
CA GLY A 112 8.81 2.96 8.50
C GLY A 112 7.91 3.44 9.65
N PHE A 113 7.75 2.60 10.66
CA PHE A 113 6.93 2.87 11.83
C PHE A 113 7.76 3.57 12.91
N ILE A 114 7.83 4.90 12.86
CA ILE A 114 8.64 5.73 13.79
C ILE A 114 7.79 6.87 14.34
N GLY A 115 7.97 7.14 15.65
CA GLY A 115 7.38 8.22 16.41
C GLY A 115 6.04 7.87 17.04
N ASN A 116 5.45 8.86 17.73
CA ASN A 116 4.20 8.69 18.46
C ASN A 116 2.99 9.01 17.60
N LEU A 117 1.91 8.31 17.85
CA LEU A 117 0.58 8.54 17.28
C LEU A 117 -0.40 8.79 18.44
N LYS A 118 -0.85 10.03 18.59
CA LYS A 118 -1.78 10.40 19.65
C LYS A 118 -3.14 9.76 19.48
N SER A 119 -3.90 9.67 20.57
CA SER A 119 -5.29 9.25 20.52
C SER A 119 -6.07 10.05 19.48
N GLY A 120 -6.77 9.35 18.57
CA GLY A 120 -7.54 9.92 17.46
C GLY A 120 -6.71 10.39 16.26
N GLU A 121 -5.38 10.40 16.34
CA GLU A 121 -4.48 10.84 15.27
C GLU A 121 -4.34 9.79 14.18
N SER A 122 -4.08 10.25 12.95
CA SER A 122 -3.73 9.42 11.80
C SER A 122 -2.41 9.87 11.20
N LYS A 123 -1.62 8.91 10.70
CA LYS A 123 -0.34 9.18 10.05
C LYS A 123 -0.16 8.29 8.83
N THR A 124 0.25 8.88 7.71
CA THR A 124 0.65 8.13 6.51
C THR A 124 2.13 7.78 6.62
N LEU A 125 2.45 6.52 6.42
CA LEU A 125 3.80 5.98 6.52
C LEU A 125 4.15 5.21 5.23
N LYS A 126 5.44 5.16 4.91
CA LYS A 126 5.96 4.31 3.83
C LYS A 126 6.88 3.26 4.40
N MET A 127 6.75 2.05 3.93
CA MET A 127 7.59 0.91 4.29
C MET A 127 8.12 0.19 3.05
N GLY A 128 9.32 -0.34 3.13
CA GLY A 128 9.91 -1.17 2.11
C GLY A 128 9.76 -2.65 2.45
N VAL A 129 9.45 -3.45 1.43
CA VAL A 129 9.38 -4.93 1.53
C VAL A 129 10.16 -5.53 0.38
N THR A 130 11.05 -6.49 0.68
CA THR A 130 11.74 -7.25 -0.36
C THR A 130 10.82 -8.31 -0.95
N LEU A 131 11.06 -8.66 -2.23
CA LEU A 131 10.22 -9.60 -2.96
C LEU A 131 11.05 -10.70 -3.60
N HIS A 132 10.64 -11.96 -3.42
CA HIS A 132 11.21 -13.09 -4.13
C HIS A 132 10.79 -13.11 -5.61
N ASN A 133 9.56 -12.61 -5.89
CA ASN A 133 9.02 -12.45 -7.24
C ASN A 133 7.96 -11.33 -7.28
N THR A 134 7.48 -11.01 -8.48
CA THR A 134 6.47 -9.96 -8.70
C THR A 134 5.11 -10.51 -9.11
N LYS A 135 4.79 -11.75 -8.75
CA LYS A 135 3.55 -12.43 -9.14
C LYS A 135 2.69 -12.87 -7.95
N GLU A 136 3.35 -13.29 -6.88
CA GLU A 136 2.65 -13.75 -5.68
C GLU A 136 2.24 -12.57 -4.80
N PRO A 137 1.09 -12.66 -4.11
CA PRO A 137 0.64 -11.61 -3.22
C PRO A 137 1.60 -11.42 -2.05
N ILE A 138 1.62 -10.19 -1.53
CA ILE A 138 2.35 -9.84 -0.32
C ILE A 138 1.39 -9.96 0.86
N ARG A 139 1.76 -10.72 1.87
CA ARG A 139 1.05 -10.78 3.15
C ARG A 139 1.87 -10.04 4.19
N LEU A 140 1.27 -9.06 4.84
CA LEU A 140 1.85 -8.29 5.93
C LEU A 140 1.17 -8.69 7.23
N GLU A 141 1.94 -9.04 8.23
CA GLU A 141 1.47 -9.29 9.59
C GLU A 141 2.03 -8.18 10.49
N PHE A 142 1.13 -7.47 11.18
CA PHE A 142 1.50 -6.44 12.13
C PHE A 142 1.16 -6.93 13.52
N SER A 143 2.10 -6.85 14.45
CA SER A 143 1.88 -7.21 15.84
C SER A 143 2.45 -6.15 16.78
N ASP A 144 1.85 -6.01 17.96
CA ASP A 144 2.38 -5.18 19.02
C ASP A 144 3.43 -5.98 19.80
N ILE A 145 4.63 -5.42 19.98
CA ILE A 145 5.74 -6.04 20.72
C ILE A 145 5.31 -6.38 22.17
N GLU A 146 4.43 -5.58 22.76
CA GLU A 146 3.95 -5.78 24.13
C GLU A 146 2.86 -6.84 24.23
N ASP A 147 2.17 -7.16 23.12
CA ASP A 147 1.05 -8.11 23.08
C ASP A 147 1.19 -9.16 21.95
N ILE A 148 2.30 -9.85 21.94
CA ILE A 148 2.67 -10.85 20.92
C ILE A 148 1.66 -12.01 20.83
N ARG A 149 0.78 -12.19 21.81
CA ARG A 149 0.05 -13.47 21.95
C ARG A 149 -1.28 -13.52 21.21
N ASN A 150 -1.96 -12.40 20.93
CA ASN A 150 -3.36 -12.47 20.53
C ASN A 150 -3.82 -11.48 19.44
N ASN A 151 -3.00 -10.53 19.01
CA ASN A 151 -3.48 -9.44 18.17
C ASN A 151 -2.54 -9.20 16.97
N THR A 152 -2.73 -9.97 15.92
CA THR A 152 -2.02 -9.77 14.65
C THR A 152 -3.00 -9.23 13.62
N ILE A 153 -2.68 -8.06 13.05
CA ILE A 153 -3.39 -7.52 11.90
C ILE A 153 -2.75 -8.13 10.66
N VAL A 154 -3.56 -8.78 9.81
CA VAL A 154 -3.07 -9.36 8.55
C VAL A 154 -3.62 -8.54 7.39
N LYS A 155 -2.74 -8.14 6.47
CA LYS A 155 -3.10 -7.51 5.20
C LYS A 155 -2.52 -8.29 4.05
N THR A 156 -3.34 -8.60 3.06
CA THR A 156 -2.91 -9.26 1.82
C THR A 156 -3.04 -8.27 0.67
N ILE A 157 -1.99 -8.16 -0.13
CA ILE A 157 -1.89 -7.22 -1.24
C ILE A 157 -1.58 -8.02 -2.50
N ASP A 158 -2.50 -8.01 -3.46
CA ASP A 158 -2.29 -8.65 -4.75
C ASP A 158 -1.38 -7.79 -5.64
N ILE A 159 -0.35 -8.41 -6.19
CA ILE A 159 0.53 -7.80 -7.20
C ILE A 159 -0.08 -8.09 -8.58
N LYS A 160 -0.57 -7.05 -9.26
CA LYS A 160 -1.15 -7.16 -10.61
C LYS A 160 -0.22 -6.58 -11.66
#